data_8117c7c1041efb717d4664e328f90297
#
_entry.id   8117c7c1041efb717d4664e328f90297
#
_cell.length_a   1.000
_cell.length_b   1.000
_cell.length_c   1.000
_cell.angle_alpha   90.00
_cell.angle_beta   90.00
_cell.angle_gamma   90.00
#
_symmetry.space_group_name_H-M   'P 1'
#
loop_
_entity.id
_entity.type
_entity.pdbx_description
1 polymer ?
#
loop_
_entity_poly.entity_id
_entity_poly.type
_entity_poly.pdbx_seq_one_letter_code
_entity_poly.pdbx_strand_id
1 'polypeptide(L)'
;MHDEAVRNAFLVQARACDSLGSPFTARLCRAMATRLDRQTEVGERILSWSGDVGPSGDSVPLRLAGALHALAIEEKIAPLADIPPENEEALWQACLNALRFHSAFILERLQSPPQTNEVRRSAVLLPGFLSIAKMTGKPLVLSEVGASAGLNLQFDRYRYRLGDLAWGEQSDVFLSPEWRGDTPAHERIDVIERAGCDINPLDPSSAEDRLRLMSYVWADQTDRLERTAAALRIAMEHALHVEKADAVDWLQRRLATQYPGAAYVIYHSVAWQYLPDDLKQAGET
;
A
#
# COMPACT_ATOMS: atom_id res chain seq x y z
N MET A 1 -12.94 -7.84 -28.63
CA MET A 1 -12.58 -8.77 -27.52
C MET A 1 -11.54 -8.17 -26.57
N HIS A 2 -10.35 -7.75 -27.03
CA HIS A 2 -9.29 -7.24 -26.13
C HIS A 2 -9.63 -5.91 -25.46
N ASP A 3 -10.05 -4.92 -26.20
CA ASP A 3 -10.50 -3.62 -25.67
C ASP A 3 -11.66 -3.77 -24.68
N GLU A 4 -12.54 -4.74 -24.91
CA GLU A 4 -13.66 -5.04 -24.02
C GLU A 4 -13.18 -5.59 -22.67
N ALA A 5 -12.15 -6.45 -22.67
CA ALA A 5 -11.54 -6.96 -21.42
C ALA A 5 -10.93 -5.83 -20.61
N VAL A 6 -10.21 -4.91 -21.26
CA VAL A 6 -9.65 -3.71 -20.60
C VAL A 6 -10.76 -2.84 -20.02
N ARG A 7 -11.80 -2.51 -20.80
CA ARG A 7 -12.95 -1.72 -20.34
C ARG A 7 -13.67 -2.36 -19.17
N ASN A 8 -13.87 -3.68 -19.22
CA ASN A 8 -14.46 -4.43 -18.13
C ASN A 8 -13.58 -4.39 -16.86
N ALA A 9 -12.26 -4.48 -16.98
CA ALA A 9 -11.35 -4.35 -15.84
C ALA A 9 -11.50 -2.98 -15.15
N PHE A 10 -11.62 -1.89 -15.90
CA PHE A 10 -11.93 -0.57 -15.34
C PHE A 10 -13.29 -0.54 -14.62
N LEU A 11 -14.33 -1.17 -15.17
CA LEU A 11 -15.64 -1.24 -14.50
C LEU A 11 -15.62 -2.12 -13.24
N VAL A 12 -14.87 -3.21 -13.24
CA VAL A 12 -14.65 -4.04 -12.04
C VAL A 12 -13.95 -3.21 -10.96
N GLN A 13 -12.89 -2.50 -11.34
CA GLN A 13 -12.17 -1.63 -10.42
C GLN A 13 -13.05 -0.49 -9.87
N ALA A 14 -13.89 0.10 -10.71
CA ALA A 14 -14.82 1.14 -10.28
C ALA A 14 -15.75 0.64 -9.15
N ARG A 15 -16.33 -0.56 -9.30
CA ARG A 15 -17.19 -1.16 -8.26
C ARG A 15 -16.41 -1.41 -6.97
N ALA A 16 -15.17 -1.88 -7.06
CA ALA A 16 -14.33 -2.08 -5.89
C ALA A 16 -14.02 -0.76 -5.17
N CYS A 17 -13.71 0.31 -5.93
CA CYS A 17 -13.47 1.63 -5.36
C CYS A 17 -14.71 2.21 -4.66
N ASP A 18 -15.91 2.07 -5.23
CA ASP A 18 -17.16 2.48 -4.58
C ASP A 18 -17.34 1.74 -3.23
N SER A 19 -17.18 0.42 -3.22
CA SER A 19 -17.37 -0.39 -2.02
C SER A 19 -16.33 -0.12 -0.92
N LEU A 20 -15.17 0.40 -1.30
CA LEU A 20 -14.05 0.71 -0.39
C LEU A 20 -13.91 2.21 -0.08
N GLY A 21 -14.93 3.01 -0.44
CA GLY A 21 -15.03 4.41 -0.03
C GLY A 21 -14.15 5.39 -0.82
N SER A 22 -13.98 5.13 -2.14
CA SER A 22 -13.33 6.08 -3.05
C SER A 22 -14.22 6.36 -4.28
N PRO A 23 -15.26 7.20 -4.12
CA PRO A 23 -16.16 7.56 -5.22
C PRO A 23 -15.45 8.30 -6.37
N PHE A 24 -14.41 9.09 -6.07
CA PHE A 24 -13.62 9.74 -7.11
C PHE A 24 -12.89 8.71 -7.99
N THR A 25 -12.14 7.77 -7.38
CA THR A 25 -11.40 6.75 -8.16
C THR A 25 -12.37 5.86 -8.96
N ALA A 26 -13.54 5.57 -8.39
CA ALA A 26 -14.60 4.86 -9.12
C ALA A 26 -15.08 5.63 -10.35
N ARG A 27 -15.33 6.94 -10.21
CA ARG A 27 -15.71 7.84 -11.31
C ARG A 27 -14.62 7.90 -12.38
N LEU A 28 -13.36 8.06 -11.97
CA LEU A 28 -12.22 8.05 -12.88
C LEU A 28 -12.16 6.75 -13.70
N CYS A 29 -12.30 5.60 -13.04
CA CYS A 29 -12.32 4.30 -13.72
C CYS A 29 -13.50 4.18 -14.72
N ARG A 30 -14.70 4.68 -14.38
CA ARG A 30 -15.84 4.68 -15.31
C ARG A 30 -15.57 5.56 -16.53
N ALA A 31 -15.00 6.75 -16.33
CA ALA A 31 -14.61 7.63 -17.44
C ALA A 31 -13.62 6.94 -18.37
N MET A 32 -12.60 6.27 -17.83
CA MET A 32 -11.64 5.50 -18.63
C MET A 32 -12.31 4.32 -19.35
N ALA A 33 -13.19 3.57 -18.69
CA ALA A 33 -13.91 2.46 -19.31
C ALA A 33 -14.72 2.87 -20.55
N THR A 34 -15.31 4.06 -20.52
CA THR A 34 -16.22 4.52 -21.59
C THR A 34 -15.52 5.34 -22.67
N ARG A 35 -14.50 6.11 -22.31
CA ARG A 35 -13.95 7.17 -23.18
C ARG A 35 -12.51 6.97 -23.63
N LEU A 36 -11.74 6.04 -22.99
CA LEU A 36 -10.37 5.77 -23.41
C LEU A 36 -10.35 5.24 -24.83
N ASP A 37 -9.51 5.84 -25.66
CA ASP A 37 -9.33 5.47 -27.07
C ASP A 37 -7.84 5.37 -27.43
N ARG A 38 -7.55 5.05 -28.69
CA ARG A 38 -6.18 4.85 -29.20
C ARG A 38 -5.56 6.12 -29.79
N GLN A 39 -6.14 7.31 -29.52
CA GLN A 39 -5.63 8.58 -30.05
C GLN A 39 -4.42 9.11 -29.27
N THR A 40 -4.14 8.52 -28.09
CA THR A 40 -2.97 8.83 -27.27
C THR A 40 -2.07 7.61 -27.16
N GLU A 41 -0.75 7.81 -27.01
CA GLU A 41 0.19 6.70 -26.77
C GLU A 41 -0.17 5.89 -25.52
N VAL A 42 -0.62 6.56 -24.46
CA VAL A 42 -1.08 5.91 -23.22
C VAL A 42 -2.33 5.08 -23.49
N GLY A 43 -3.31 5.61 -24.21
CA GLY A 43 -4.52 4.87 -24.57
C GLY A 43 -4.24 3.67 -25.44
N GLU A 44 -3.36 3.81 -26.46
CA GLU A 44 -2.90 2.69 -27.28
C GLU A 44 -2.20 1.62 -26.41
N ARG A 45 -1.30 2.02 -25.51
CA ARG A 45 -0.58 1.10 -24.62
C ARG A 45 -1.53 0.31 -23.71
N ILE A 46 -2.53 0.98 -23.14
CA ILE A 46 -3.50 0.36 -22.22
C ILE A 46 -4.43 -0.59 -22.98
N LEU A 47 -5.00 -0.15 -24.10
CA LEU A 47 -5.92 -0.95 -24.90
C LEU A 47 -5.22 -2.11 -25.63
N SER A 48 -3.90 -2.08 -25.74
CA SER A 48 -3.06 -3.16 -26.28
C SER A 48 -2.29 -3.93 -25.21
N TRP A 49 -2.73 -3.89 -23.95
CA TRP A 49 -2.05 -4.55 -22.84
C TRP A 49 -2.02 -6.06 -23.01
N SER A 50 -0.83 -6.67 -23.02
CA SER A 50 -0.65 -8.08 -23.35
C SER A 50 -0.89 -9.05 -22.18
N GLY A 51 -0.96 -8.54 -20.93
CA GLY A 51 -1.14 -9.35 -19.72
C GLY A 51 -2.60 -9.42 -19.24
N ASP A 52 -2.79 -9.99 -18.06
CA ASP A 52 -4.07 -9.92 -17.34
C ASP A 52 -4.27 -8.52 -16.78
N VAL A 53 -5.23 -7.79 -17.34
CA VAL A 53 -5.53 -6.39 -16.98
C VAL A 53 -6.26 -6.23 -15.64
N GLY A 54 -6.75 -7.35 -15.08
CA GLY A 54 -7.58 -7.40 -13.89
C GLY A 54 -6.84 -7.23 -12.57
N PRO A 55 -7.58 -7.22 -11.46
CA PRO A 55 -7.02 -7.00 -10.12
C PRO A 55 -6.13 -8.15 -9.61
N SER A 56 -6.32 -9.36 -10.13
CA SER A 56 -5.47 -10.53 -9.81
C SER A 56 -4.23 -10.62 -10.70
N GLY A 57 -4.15 -9.82 -11.75
CA GLY A 57 -3.03 -9.73 -12.68
C GLY A 57 -2.29 -8.41 -12.55
N ASP A 58 -2.23 -7.67 -13.67
CA ASP A 58 -1.43 -6.44 -13.78
C ASP A 58 -2.09 -5.20 -13.16
N SER A 59 -3.35 -5.27 -12.74
CA SER A 59 -4.10 -4.16 -12.10
C SER A 59 -4.02 -2.85 -12.91
N VAL A 60 -4.17 -2.93 -14.23
CA VAL A 60 -3.97 -1.82 -15.17
C VAL A 60 -4.77 -0.56 -14.81
N PRO A 61 -6.06 -0.66 -14.37
CA PRO A 61 -6.81 0.50 -13.91
C PRO A 61 -6.13 1.27 -12.77
N LEU A 62 -5.55 0.56 -11.79
CA LEU A 62 -4.86 1.19 -10.66
C LEU A 62 -3.49 1.74 -11.06
N ARG A 63 -2.78 1.12 -12.01
CA ARG A 63 -1.55 1.70 -12.57
C ARG A 63 -1.81 3.07 -13.19
N LEU A 64 -2.88 3.19 -13.99
CA LEU A 64 -3.25 4.47 -14.60
C LEU A 64 -3.72 5.49 -13.56
N ALA A 65 -4.59 5.08 -12.64
CA ALA A 65 -5.07 5.97 -11.58
C ALA A 65 -3.91 6.49 -10.71
N GLY A 66 -2.96 5.62 -10.34
CA GLY A 66 -1.75 5.99 -9.61
C GLY A 66 -0.84 6.93 -10.40
N ALA A 67 -0.66 6.69 -11.71
CA ALA A 67 0.14 7.60 -12.55
C ALA A 67 -0.47 9.00 -12.65
N LEU A 68 -1.78 9.11 -12.79
CA LEU A 68 -2.50 10.40 -12.79
C LEU A 68 -2.43 11.08 -11.43
N HIS A 69 -2.56 10.32 -10.34
CA HIS A 69 -2.43 10.87 -8.98
C HIS A 69 -0.99 11.36 -8.72
N ALA A 70 0.03 10.63 -9.18
CA ALA A 70 1.42 11.06 -9.08
C ALA A 70 1.67 12.42 -9.76
N LEU A 71 1.08 12.65 -10.94
CA LEU A 71 1.16 13.95 -11.61
C LEU A 71 0.54 15.08 -10.77
N ALA A 72 -0.56 14.80 -10.08
CA ALA A 72 -1.20 15.78 -9.20
C ALA A 72 -0.37 16.04 -7.93
N ILE A 73 0.23 15.01 -7.33
CA ILE A 73 1.12 15.15 -6.17
C ILE A 73 2.37 15.98 -6.52
N GLU A 74 2.91 15.83 -7.73
CA GLU A 74 4.03 16.62 -8.22
C GLU A 74 3.62 18.00 -8.81
N GLU A 75 2.37 18.39 -8.63
CA GLU A 75 1.82 19.67 -9.11
C GLU A 75 1.97 19.88 -10.63
N LYS A 76 2.16 18.80 -11.41
CA LYS A 76 2.24 18.85 -12.87
C LYS A 76 0.86 19.02 -13.52
N ILE A 77 -0.20 18.61 -12.82
CA ILE A 77 -1.59 18.84 -13.16
C ILE A 77 -2.37 19.26 -11.90
N ALA A 78 -3.50 19.93 -12.07
CA ALA A 78 -4.41 20.18 -10.96
C ALA A 78 -4.98 18.85 -10.41
N PRO A 79 -5.26 18.76 -9.09
CA PRO A 79 -5.84 17.56 -8.50
C PRO A 79 -7.17 17.20 -9.16
N LEU A 80 -7.22 16.04 -9.80
CA LEU A 80 -8.42 15.57 -10.50
C LEU A 80 -9.59 15.30 -9.54
N ALA A 81 -9.28 15.00 -8.28
CA ALA A 81 -10.27 14.76 -7.23
C ALA A 81 -11.06 16.02 -6.84
N ASP A 82 -10.52 17.20 -7.11
CA ASP A 82 -11.17 18.49 -6.83
C ASP A 82 -12.24 18.85 -7.87
N ILE A 83 -12.28 18.13 -8.99
CA ILE A 83 -13.29 18.35 -10.04
C ILE A 83 -14.66 17.88 -9.53
N PRO A 84 -15.68 18.77 -9.50
CA PRO A 84 -17.00 18.43 -8.98
C PRO A 84 -17.59 17.16 -9.59
N PRO A 85 -18.31 16.34 -8.79
CA PRO A 85 -18.86 15.06 -9.25
C PRO A 85 -19.77 15.16 -10.46
N GLU A 86 -20.50 16.25 -10.60
CA GLU A 86 -21.43 16.52 -11.69
C GLU A 86 -20.73 16.93 -13.01
N ASN A 87 -19.42 17.25 -12.96
CA ASN A 87 -18.68 17.72 -14.12
C ASN A 87 -17.83 16.61 -14.77
N GLU A 88 -18.49 15.59 -15.31
CA GLU A 88 -17.84 14.46 -15.99
C GLU A 88 -17.02 14.88 -17.22
N GLU A 89 -17.46 15.92 -17.94
CA GLU A 89 -16.73 16.41 -19.09
C GLU A 89 -15.42 17.09 -18.69
N ALA A 90 -15.42 17.89 -17.63
CA ALA A 90 -14.18 18.50 -17.11
C ALA A 90 -13.20 17.44 -16.64
N LEU A 91 -13.67 16.39 -15.93
CA LEU A 91 -12.81 15.27 -15.52
C LEU A 91 -12.17 14.61 -16.74
N TRP A 92 -12.98 14.29 -17.74
CA TRP A 92 -12.44 13.65 -18.94
C TRP A 92 -11.43 14.54 -19.69
N GLN A 93 -11.72 15.82 -19.88
CA GLN A 93 -10.80 16.74 -20.55
C GLN A 93 -9.48 16.88 -19.78
N ALA A 94 -9.51 16.95 -18.45
CA ALA A 94 -8.32 16.98 -17.63
C ALA A 94 -7.50 15.67 -17.77
N CYS A 95 -8.17 14.52 -17.75
CA CYS A 95 -7.53 13.23 -18.01
C CYS A 95 -6.91 13.18 -19.42
N LEU A 96 -7.67 13.54 -20.44
CA LEU A 96 -7.18 13.51 -21.83
C LEU A 96 -5.95 14.41 -22.03
N ASN A 97 -5.95 15.58 -21.40
CA ASN A 97 -4.80 16.48 -21.41
C ASN A 97 -3.59 15.82 -20.72
N ALA A 98 -3.79 15.18 -19.56
CA ALA A 98 -2.73 14.44 -18.88
C ALA A 98 -2.16 13.31 -19.76
N LEU A 99 -3.03 12.50 -20.39
CA LEU A 99 -2.63 11.42 -21.29
C LEU A 99 -1.83 11.93 -22.53
N ARG A 100 -2.13 13.14 -23.01
CA ARG A 100 -1.45 13.75 -24.16
C ARG A 100 -0.13 14.42 -23.78
N PHE A 101 -0.12 15.25 -22.74
CA PHE A 101 1.01 16.12 -22.43
C PHE A 101 2.02 15.51 -21.46
N HIS A 102 1.63 14.42 -20.75
CA HIS A 102 2.48 13.72 -19.80
C HIS A 102 2.63 12.23 -20.14
N SER A 103 2.52 11.87 -21.44
CA SER A 103 2.52 10.47 -21.90
C SER A 103 3.76 9.71 -21.43
N ALA A 104 4.95 10.26 -21.57
CA ALA A 104 6.20 9.61 -21.17
C ALA A 104 6.21 9.25 -19.67
N PHE A 105 5.80 10.18 -18.80
CA PHE A 105 5.71 9.96 -17.37
C PHE A 105 4.70 8.85 -17.02
N ILE A 106 3.52 8.89 -17.64
CA ILE A 106 2.47 7.89 -17.41
C ILE A 106 2.94 6.51 -17.90
N LEU A 107 3.53 6.42 -19.08
CA LEU A 107 4.01 5.16 -19.66
C LEU A 107 5.11 4.51 -18.81
N GLU A 108 6.01 5.30 -18.22
CA GLU A 108 7.01 4.83 -17.28
C GLU A 108 6.35 4.23 -16.05
N ARG A 109 5.38 4.94 -15.43
CA ARG A 109 4.69 4.48 -14.22
C ARG A 109 3.78 3.27 -14.47
N LEU A 110 3.25 3.10 -15.66
CA LEU A 110 2.50 1.89 -16.04
C LEU A 110 3.34 0.60 -15.98
N GLN A 111 4.66 0.69 -16.02
CA GLN A 111 5.55 -0.49 -15.93
C GLN A 111 5.57 -1.09 -14.52
N SER A 112 5.29 -0.30 -13.50
CA SER A 112 5.35 -0.74 -12.09
C SER A 112 3.97 -1.16 -11.58
N PRO A 113 3.85 -2.33 -10.92
CA PRO A 113 2.60 -2.73 -10.29
C PRO A 113 2.23 -1.77 -9.14
N PRO A 114 0.92 -1.65 -8.82
CA PRO A 114 0.48 -0.95 -7.63
C PRO A 114 1.11 -1.56 -6.39
N GLN A 115 1.58 -0.70 -5.48
CA GLN A 115 2.15 -1.12 -4.20
C GLN A 115 1.67 -0.19 -3.09
N THR A 116 1.15 -0.76 -2.02
CA THR A 116 0.66 -0.02 -0.86
C THR A 116 1.29 -0.59 0.41
N ASN A 117 1.49 0.28 1.41
CA ASN A 117 1.90 -0.13 2.75
C ASN A 117 0.89 0.45 3.76
N GLU A 118 -0.26 -0.19 3.88
CA GLU A 118 -1.39 0.32 4.68
C GLU A 118 -1.05 0.35 6.18
N VAL A 119 -0.90 1.55 6.72
CA VAL A 119 -0.50 1.81 8.12
C VAL A 119 -1.55 1.35 9.12
N ARG A 120 -2.85 1.38 8.78
CA ARG A 120 -3.93 0.91 9.66
C ARG A 120 -3.80 -0.55 10.04
N ARG A 121 -3.07 -1.36 9.29
CA ARG A 121 -2.80 -2.77 9.64
C ARG A 121 -2.04 -2.90 10.96
N SER A 122 -1.23 -1.91 11.33
CA SER A 122 -0.57 -1.87 12.64
C SER A 122 -1.56 -1.96 13.80
N ALA A 123 -2.79 -1.42 13.66
CA ALA A 123 -3.82 -1.55 14.69
C ALA A 123 -4.38 -2.98 14.83
N VAL A 124 -4.23 -3.81 13.80
CA VAL A 124 -4.60 -5.24 13.83
C VAL A 124 -3.43 -6.09 14.35
N LEU A 125 -2.19 -5.68 14.06
CA LEU A 125 -0.98 -6.39 14.49
C LEU A 125 -0.66 -6.18 15.97
N LEU A 126 -0.87 -4.95 16.49
CA LEU A 126 -0.54 -4.59 17.86
C LEU A 126 -1.13 -5.53 18.92
N PRO A 127 -2.40 -5.96 18.89
CA PRO A 127 -2.94 -6.91 19.86
C PRO A 127 -2.19 -8.24 19.88
N GLY A 128 -1.73 -8.71 18.73
CA GLY A 128 -0.89 -9.91 18.62
C GLY A 128 0.46 -9.72 19.34
N PHE A 129 1.12 -8.59 19.10
CA PHE A 129 2.40 -8.28 19.75
C PHE A 129 2.25 -8.11 21.26
N LEU A 130 1.17 -7.46 21.72
CA LEU A 130 0.86 -7.34 23.16
C LEU A 130 0.63 -8.70 23.80
N SER A 131 -0.06 -9.60 23.11
CA SER A 131 -0.30 -10.98 23.58
C SER A 131 1.00 -11.76 23.69
N ILE A 132 1.89 -11.67 22.71
CA ILE A 132 3.21 -12.31 22.74
C ILE A 132 4.07 -11.75 23.89
N ALA A 133 4.11 -10.42 24.05
CA ALA A 133 4.83 -9.78 25.14
C ALA A 133 4.32 -10.27 26.50
N LYS A 134 3.00 -10.32 26.69
CA LYS A 134 2.37 -10.84 27.92
C LYS A 134 2.72 -12.31 28.20
N MET A 135 2.63 -13.14 27.16
CA MET A 135 2.87 -14.59 27.31
C MET A 135 4.33 -14.93 27.60
N THR A 136 5.24 -14.17 27.02
CA THR A 136 6.67 -14.50 27.09
C THR A 136 7.44 -13.70 28.13
N GLY A 137 6.99 -12.49 28.43
CA GLY A 137 7.74 -11.52 29.26
C GLY A 137 9.08 -11.10 28.63
N LYS A 138 9.25 -11.30 27.33
CA LYS A 138 10.52 -11.10 26.61
C LYS A 138 10.44 -9.92 25.66
N PRO A 139 11.58 -9.26 25.36
CA PRO A 139 11.67 -8.33 24.24
C PRO A 139 11.42 -9.05 22.92
N LEU A 140 10.97 -8.30 21.92
CA LEU A 140 10.59 -8.84 20.62
C LEU A 140 11.70 -8.61 19.57
N VAL A 141 11.91 -9.63 18.75
CA VAL A 141 12.64 -9.57 17.48
C VAL A 141 11.64 -9.72 16.36
N LEU A 142 11.44 -8.68 15.59
CA LEU A 142 10.41 -8.60 14.55
C LEU A 142 10.96 -8.94 13.18
N SER A 143 10.19 -9.71 12.41
CA SER A 143 10.52 -10.11 11.04
C SER A 143 9.26 -10.04 10.18
N GLU A 144 9.14 -8.99 9.33
CA GLU A 144 7.98 -8.79 8.45
C GLU A 144 8.29 -9.27 7.03
N VAL A 145 7.45 -10.18 6.53
CA VAL A 145 7.48 -10.62 5.13
C VAL A 145 6.53 -9.77 4.30
N GLY A 146 7.01 -9.27 3.15
CA GLY A 146 6.25 -8.34 2.31
C GLY A 146 6.09 -6.97 2.97
N ALA A 147 7.19 -6.47 3.53
CA ALA A 147 7.21 -5.25 4.34
C ALA A 147 7.03 -3.95 3.53
N SER A 148 7.19 -3.98 2.21
CA SER A 148 7.12 -2.82 1.31
C SER A 148 8.08 -1.70 1.75
N ALA A 149 7.58 -0.61 2.32
CA ALA A 149 8.39 0.49 2.88
C ALA A 149 8.68 0.33 4.39
N GLY A 150 8.32 -0.80 5.01
CA GLY A 150 8.56 -1.08 6.43
C GLY A 150 7.70 -0.25 7.40
N LEU A 151 6.60 0.38 6.94
CA LEU A 151 5.80 1.26 7.78
C LEU A 151 5.17 0.50 8.97
N ASN A 152 4.74 -0.74 8.79
CA ASN A 152 4.18 -1.54 9.89
C ASN A 152 5.26 -2.07 10.86
N LEU A 153 6.53 -2.09 10.47
CA LEU A 153 7.65 -2.36 11.39
C LEU A 153 7.91 -1.21 12.38
N GLN A 154 7.33 -0.02 12.13
CA GLN A 154 7.41 1.15 13.01
C GLN A 154 6.20 1.26 13.96
N PHE A 155 5.39 0.21 14.10
CA PHE A 155 4.13 0.22 14.83
C PHE A 155 4.26 0.76 16.27
N ASP A 156 5.36 0.50 16.96
CA ASP A 156 5.64 0.95 18.32
C ASP A 156 5.91 2.46 18.45
N ARG A 157 6.03 3.16 17.32
CA ARG A 157 6.15 4.61 17.23
C ARG A 157 4.83 5.31 16.91
N TYR A 158 3.73 4.56 16.85
CA TYR A 158 2.39 5.06 16.58
C TYR A 158 1.57 5.10 17.85
N ARG A 159 0.56 5.97 17.88
CA ARG A 159 -0.40 6.04 18.97
C ARG A 159 -1.69 5.31 18.59
N TYR A 160 -2.27 4.61 19.55
CA TYR A 160 -3.45 3.78 19.33
C TYR A 160 -4.55 4.06 20.35
N ARG A 161 -5.79 3.83 19.92
CA ARG A 161 -6.96 3.60 20.77
C ARG A 161 -7.73 2.40 20.23
N LEU A 162 -7.71 1.29 20.97
CA LEU A 162 -8.37 0.03 20.62
C LEU A 162 -9.38 -0.32 21.71
N GLY A 163 -10.65 0.08 21.53
CA GLY A 163 -11.60 0.07 22.63
C GLY A 163 -11.16 1.00 23.76
N ASP A 164 -11.04 0.47 24.97
CA ASP A 164 -10.58 1.21 26.15
C ASP A 164 -9.05 1.28 26.25
N LEU A 165 -8.32 0.50 25.46
CA LEU A 165 -6.85 0.55 25.45
C LEU A 165 -6.36 1.83 24.74
N ALA A 166 -5.60 2.66 25.48
CA ALA A 166 -4.72 3.68 24.90
C ALA A 166 -3.28 3.16 24.99
N TRP A 167 -2.57 3.11 23.85
CA TRP A 167 -1.22 2.59 23.77
C TRP A 167 -0.34 3.43 22.85
N GLY A 168 0.96 3.46 23.13
CA GLY A 168 1.96 4.25 22.40
C GLY A 168 2.07 5.68 22.92
N GLU A 169 3.21 6.31 22.60
CA GLU A 169 3.48 7.70 22.95
C GLU A 169 2.79 8.66 21.98
N GLN A 170 2.95 9.98 22.20
CA GLN A 170 2.46 11.00 21.28
C GLN A 170 3.09 10.82 19.90
N SER A 171 2.26 10.76 18.87
CA SER A 171 2.68 10.49 17.49
C SER A 171 1.74 11.18 16.50
N ASP A 172 2.26 11.59 15.36
CA ASP A 172 1.48 12.08 14.22
C ASP A 172 0.64 10.96 13.57
N VAL A 173 1.00 9.70 13.81
CA VAL A 173 0.20 8.54 13.39
C VAL A 173 -0.66 8.09 14.56
N PHE A 174 -1.96 8.41 14.50
CA PHE A 174 -2.95 7.97 15.47
C PHE A 174 -3.93 6.98 14.82
N LEU A 175 -4.00 5.77 15.37
CA LEU A 175 -4.84 4.69 14.87
C LEU A 175 -5.94 4.38 15.89
N SER A 176 -7.20 4.70 15.52
CA SER A 176 -8.38 4.49 16.34
C SER A 176 -9.49 3.86 15.50
N PRO A 177 -9.34 2.58 15.10
CA PRO A 177 -10.39 1.88 14.37
C PRO A 177 -11.59 1.60 15.27
N GLU A 178 -12.76 1.35 14.66
CA GLU A 178 -13.87 0.73 15.38
C GLU A 178 -13.40 -0.61 15.97
N TRP A 179 -13.51 -0.75 17.29
CA TRP A 179 -13.08 -1.95 17.99
C TRP A 179 -14.27 -2.78 18.43
N ARG A 180 -14.27 -4.07 18.11
CA ARG A 180 -15.27 -5.03 18.55
C ARG A 180 -14.61 -6.20 19.25
N GLY A 181 -15.15 -6.60 20.40
CA GLY A 181 -14.62 -7.66 21.26
C GLY A 181 -13.87 -7.11 22.47
N ASP A 182 -13.16 -7.99 23.14
CA ASP A 182 -12.44 -7.68 24.38
C ASP A 182 -11.30 -6.68 24.13
N THR A 183 -11.08 -5.79 25.11
CA THR A 183 -9.95 -4.85 25.07
C THR A 183 -8.63 -5.64 25.10
N PRO A 184 -7.67 -5.34 24.20
CA PRO A 184 -6.36 -6.01 24.23
C PRO A 184 -5.62 -5.80 25.54
N ALA A 185 -4.70 -6.71 25.87
CA ALA A 185 -3.87 -6.59 27.05
C ALA A 185 -3.08 -5.26 27.04
N HIS A 186 -2.97 -4.63 28.19
CA HIS A 186 -2.12 -3.45 28.38
C HIS A 186 -0.73 -3.91 28.80
N GLU A 187 0.16 -4.12 27.82
CA GLU A 187 1.54 -4.54 28.05
C GLU A 187 2.53 -3.54 27.44
N ARG A 188 3.71 -3.46 28.01
CA ARG A 188 4.84 -2.79 27.40
C ARG A 188 5.49 -3.73 26.39
N ILE A 189 5.76 -3.21 25.19
CA ILE A 189 6.54 -3.93 24.17
C ILE A 189 7.93 -3.29 24.12
N ASP A 190 8.96 -4.12 24.17
CA ASP A 190 10.33 -3.73 23.91
C ASP A 190 10.79 -4.43 22.63
N VAL A 191 11.06 -3.65 21.59
CA VAL A 191 11.53 -4.16 20.29
C VAL A 191 13.03 -3.95 20.21
N ILE A 192 13.80 -5.02 20.33
CA ILE A 192 15.27 -4.96 20.32
C ILE A 192 15.87 -5.12 18.92
N GLU A 193 15.08 -5.66 17.97
CA GLU A 193 15.51 -5.84 16.61
C GLU A 193 14.29 -5.89 15.68
N ARG A 194 14.40 -5.28 14.50
CA ARG A 194 13.38 -5.33 13.46
C ARG A 194 14.00 -5.42 12.08
N ALA A 195 13.47 -6.28 11.23
CA ALA A 195 13.86 -6.41 9.85
C ALA A 195 12.65 -6.77 8.99
N GLY A 196 12.73 -6.45 7.72
CA GLY A 196 11.72 -6.82 6.73
C GLY A 196 12.35 -7.24 5.42
N CYS A 197 11.62 -8.03 4.64
CA CYS A 197 11.95 -8.30 3.25
C CYS A 197 10.75 -8.02 2.35
N ASP A 198 11.06 -7.71 1.10
CA ASP A 198 10.08 -7.57 0.03
C ASP A 198 10.76 -7.91 -1.31
N ILE A 199 10.02 -8.40 -2.30
CA ILE A 199 10.57 -8.62 -3.64
C ILE A 199 10.86 -7.31 -4.38
N ASN A 200 10.18 -6.24 -3.96
CA ASN A 200 10.33 -4.90 -4.53
C ASN A 200 10.17 -3.84 -3.42
N PRO A 201 11.12 -3.76 -2.48
CA PRO A 201 11.03 -2.84 -1.36
C PRO A 201 11.08 -1.39 -1.82
N LEU A 202 10.44 -0.51 -1.06
CA LEU A 202 10.48 0.94 -1.24
C LEU A 202 11.33 1.57 -0.13
N ASP A 203 12.19 2.50 -0.51
CA ASP A 203 13.01 3.27 0.43
C ASP A 203 12.29 4.57 0.84
N PRO A 204 11.88 4.74 2.10
CA PRO A 204 11.27 5.98 2.56
C PRO A 204 12.16 7.21 2.40
N SER A 205 13.48 7.07 2.30
CA SER A 205 14.41 8.19 2.06
C SER A 205 14.39 8.66 0.59
N SER A 206 14.01 7.78 -0.35
CA SER A 206 13.87 8.10 -1.77
C SER A 206 12.60 8.90 -2.03
N ALA A 207 12.72 10.09 -2.64
CA ALA A 207 11.56 10.89 -3.04
C ALA A 207 10.68 10.16 -4.07
N GLU A 208 11.30 9.41 -4.98
CA GLU A 208 10.61 8.63 -6.01
C GLU A 208 9.77 7.50 -5.40
N ASP A 209 10.33 6.77 -4.42
CA ASP A 209 9.62 5.68 -3.75
C ASP A 209 8.48 6.21 -2.86
N ARG A 210 8.68 7.35 -2.19
CA ARG A 210 7.60 8.03 -1.48
C ARG A 210 6.48 8.46 -2.41
N LEU A 211 6.81 9.07 -3.54
CA LEU A 211 5.83 9.45 -4.55
C LEU A 211 5.08 8.22 -5.06
N ARG A 212 5.80 7.14 -5.34
CA ARG A 212 5.20 5.87 -5.78
C ARG A 212 4.21 5.33 -4.74
N LEU A 213 4.60 5.25 -3.47
CA LEU A 213 3.72 4.77 -2.41
C LEU A 213 2.49 5.66 -2.24
N MET A 214 2.69 6.98 -2.18
CA MET A 214 1.61 7.96 -2.03
C MET A 214 0.63 7.93 -3.20
N SER A 215 1.11 7.76 -4.42
CA SER A 215 0.29 7.77 -5.63
C SER A 215 -0.72 6.61 -5.71
N TYR A 216 -0.46 5.51 -5.02
CA TYR A 216 -1.39 4.37 -4.93
C TYR A 216 -2.36 4.45 -3.74
N VAL A 217 -2.24 5.46 -2.88
CA VAL A 217 -3.33 5.85 -1.99
C VAL A 217 -4.34 6.64 -2.82
N TRP A 218 -5.61 6.28 -2.77
CA TRP A 218 -6.62 6.94 -3.60
C TRP A 218 -6.79 8.41 -3.24
N ALA A 219 -6.86 9.28 -4.25
CA ALA A 219 -6.74 10.73 -4.11
C ALA A 219 -7.81 11.39 -3.23
N ASP A 220 -8.98 10.78 -3.10
CA ASP A 220 -10.09 11.23 -2.25
C ASP A 220 -10.08 10.64 -0.82
N GLN A 221 -9.07 9.82 -0.50
CA GLN A 221 -8.89 9.27 0.86
C GLN A 221 -7.89 10.11 1.67
N THR A 222 -8.25 11.37 1.95
CA THR A 222 -7.37 12.37 2.59
C THR A 222 -6.78 11.90 3.91
N ASP A 223 -7.59 11.30 4.80
CA ASP A 223 -7.11 10.76 6.09
C ASP A 223 -6.05 9.66 5.89
N ARG A 224 -6.17 8.89 4.82
CA ARG A 224 -5.22 7.84 4.49
C ARG A 224 -3.93 8.42 3.92
N LEU A 225 -4.02 9.45 3.08
CA LEU A 225 -2.88 10.19 2.56
C LEU A 225 -2.08 10.85 3.70
N GLU A 226 -2.75 11.58 4.59
CA GLU A 226 -2.13 12.24 5.75
C GLU A 226 -1.43 11.23 6.66
N ARG A 227 -2.09 10.14 6.99
CA ARG A 227 -1.54 9.06 7.82
C ARG A 227 -0.34 8.39 7.17
N THR A 228 -0.40 8.12 5.86
CA THR A 228 0.72 7.52 5.13
C THR A 228 1.91 8.50 5.08
N ALA A 229 1.66 9.78 4.84
CA ALA A 229 2.69 10.81 4.86
C ALA A 229 3.34 10.94 6.25
N ALA A 230 2.55 10.90 7.33
CA ALA A 230 3.07 10.91 8.70
C ALA A 230 3.94 9.67 8.99
N ALA A 231 3.49 8.49 8.59
CA ALA A 231 4.25 7.25 8.77
C ALA A 231 5.57 7.25 7.97
N LEU A 232 5.58 7.82 6.76
CA LEU A 232 6.79 8.00 5.96
C LEU A 232 7.79 8.95 6.64
N ARG A 233 7.34 10.05 7.27
CA ARG A 233 8.22 10.94 8.06
C ARG A 233 8.88 10.18 9.21
N ILE A 234 8.11 9.41 9.98
CA ILE A 234 8.64 8.56 11.05
C ILE A 234 9.66 7.55 10.52
N ALA A 235 9.36 6.91 9.38
CA ALA A 235 10.27 5.93 8.78
C ALA A 235 11.59 6.57 8.29
N MET A 236 11.56 7.83 7.82
CA MET A 236 12.77 8.58 7.45
C MET A 236 13.63 8.94 8.67
N GLU A 237 13.00 9.28 9.80
CA GLU A 237 13.71 9.62 11.05
C GLU A 237 14.34 8.39 11.70
N HIS A 238 13.75 7.23 11.48
CA HIS A 238 14.14 5.96 12.08
C HIS A 238 14.51 4.95 11.01
N ALA A 239 15.56 5.27 10.26
CA ALA A 239 15.99 4.50 9.10
C ALA A 239 15.93 2.99 9.32
N LEU A 240 15.11 2.32 8.52
CA LEU A 240 14.95 0.88 8.50
C LEU A 240 15.14 0.42 7.06
N HIS A 241 16.04 -0.52 6.87
CA HIS A 241 16.27 -1.14 5.57
C HIS A 241 15.38 -2.37 5.41
N VAL A 242 14.52 -2.38 4.38
CA VAL A 242 13.80 -3.57 3.94
C VAL A 242 14.65 -4.25 2.87
N GLU A 243 15.04 -5.50 3.10
CA GLU A 243 15.89 -6.25 2.18
C GLU A 243 15.09 -6.67 0.93
N LYS A 244 15.68 -6.48 -0.25
CA LYS A 244 15.14 -7.07 -1.49
C LYS A 244 15.49 -8.54 -1.54
N ALA A 245 14.50 -9.40 -1.22
CA ALA A 245 14.73 -10.84 -1.12
C ALA A 245 13.43 -11.64 -1.34
N ASP A 246 13.61 -12.90 -1.73
CA ASP A 246 12.57 -13.91 -1.59
C ASP A 246 12.29 -14.18 -0.09
N ALA A 247 11.02 -14.39 0.22
CA ALA A 247 10.56 -14.52 1.60
C ALA A 247 11.14 -15.74 2.31
N VAL A 248 11.16 -16.90 1.64
CA VAL A 248 11.62 -18.17 2.23
C VAL A 248 13.13 -18.15 2.45
N ASP A 249 13.89 -17.76 1.43
CA ASP A 249 15.34 -17.65 1.51
C ASP A 249 15.76 -16.63 2.60
N TRP A 250 15.02 -15.52 2.69
CA TRP A 250 15.28 -14.50 3.70
C TRP A 250 15.01 -15.02 5.11
N LEU A 251 13.89 -15.71 5.33
CA LEU A 251 13.54 -16.29 6.62
C LEU A 251 14.55 -17.32 7.08
N GLN A 252 15.04 -18.19 6.20
CA GLN A 252 16.08 -19.16 6.55
C GLN A 252 17.34 -18.47 7.07
N ARG A 253 17.82 -17.42 6.41
CA ARG A 253 18.98 -16.63 6.87
C ARG A 253 18.67 -15.90 8.19
N ARG A 254 17.48 -15.32 8.30
CA ARG A 254 17.04 -14.55 9.46
C ARG A 254 16.98 -15.40 10.73
N LEU A 255 16.43 -16.62 10.61
CA LEU A 255 16.28 -17.55 11.72
C LEU A 255 17.61 -18.20 12.15
N ALA A 256 18.63 -18.18 11.32
CA ALA A 256 19.98 -18.62 11.69
C ALA A 256 20.63 -17.70 12.75
N THR A 257 20.20 -16.44 12.86
CA THR A 257 20.71 -15.50 13.84
C THR A 257 20.01 -15.73 15.19
N GLN A 258 20.79 -15.90 16.25
CA GLN A 258 20.29 -16.15 17.60
C GLN A 258 20.20 -14.86 18.41
N TYR A 259 19.06 -14.65 19.08
CA TYR A 259 18.84 -13.56 20.05
C TYR A 259 18.39 -14.18 21.38
N PRO A 260 19.35 -14.64 22.22
CA PRO A 260 19.03 -15.30 23.48
C PRO A 260 18.20 -14.40 24.40
N GLY A 261 17.11 -14.94 24.91
CA GLY A 261 16.22 -14.21 25.83
C GLY A 261 15.14 -13.35 25.13
N ALA A 262 15.09 -13.30 23.80
CA ALA A 262 14.04 -12.61 23.05
C ALA A 262 12.96 -13.57 22.54
N ALA A 263 11.80 -13.01 22.18
CA ALA A 263 10.76 -13.70 21.43
C ALA A 263 10.85 -13.31 19.95
N TYR A 264 11.01 -14.30 19.10
CA TYR A 264 11.00 -14.11 17.64
C TYR A 264 9.55 -14.02 17.14
N VAL A 265 9.25 -12.98 16.39
CA VAL A 265 7.94 -12.77 15.80
C VAL A 265 8.08 -12.63 14.30
N ILE A 266 7.66 -13.65 13.58
CA ILE A 266 7.54 -13.62 12.12
C ILE A 266 6.10 -13.32 11.79
N TYR A 267 5.88 -12.34 10.95
CA TYR A 267 4.54 -11.93 10.56
C TYR A 267 4.50 -11.35 9.13
N HIS A 268 3.30 -11.27 8.62
CA HIS A 268 2.96 -10.51 7.43
C HIS A 268 1.62 -9.80 7.65
N SER A 269 1.39 -8.69 6.95
CA SER A 269 0.11 -8.00 7.06
C SER A 269 -0.91 -8.46 6.00
N VAL A 270 -0.43 -8.85 4.80
CA VAL A 270 -1.27 -9.34 3.68
C VAL A 270 -0.46 -10.10 2.63
N ALA A 271 0.85 -10.12 2.71
CA ALA A 271 1.73 -10.63 1.65
C ALA A 271 1.47 -12.11 1.32
N TRP A 272 1.12 -12.94 2.30
CA TRP A 272 0.93 -14.38 2.14
C TRP A 272 -0.03 -14.77 1.02
N GLN A 273 -1.12 -14.00 0.83
CA GLN A 273 -2.09 -14.29 -0.23
C GLN A 273 -1.52 -14.18 -1.64
N TYR A 274 -0.44 -13.40 -1.82
CA TYR A 274 0.20 -13.16 -3.12
C TYR A 274 1.35 -14.13 -3.41
N LEU A 275 1.78 -14.94 -2.42
CA LEU A 275 2.83 -15.91 -2.63
C LEU A 275 2.33 -17.05 -3.54
N PRO A 276 3.18 -17.55 -4.46
CA PRO A 276 2.93 -18.79 -5.18
C PRO A 276 2.72 -19.98 -4.23
N ASP A 277 1.96 -20.98 -4.65
CA ASP A 277 1.58 -22.08 -3.77
C ASP A 277 2.76 -22.96 -3.34
N ASP A 278 3.78 -23.10 -4.17
CA ASP A 278 5.05 -23.77 -3.85
C ASP A 278 5.83 -23.02 -2.74
N LEU A 279 5.83 -21.69 -2.78
CA LEU A 279 6.45 -20.87 -1.72
C LEU A 279 5.64 -20.92 -0.42
N LYS A 280 4.30 -20.98 -0.49
CA LYS A 280 3.47 -21.18 0.71
C LYS A 280 3.80 -22.49 1.41
N GLN A 281 3.90 -23.58 0.64
CA GLN A 281 4.27 -24.90 1.19
C GLN A 281 5.69 -24.90 1.80
N ALA A 282 6.64 -24.24 1.16
CA ALA A 282 8.01 -24.15 1.67
C ALA A 282 8.09 -23.29 2.96
N GLY A 283 7.23 -22.29 3.11
CA GLY A 283 7.19 -21.44 4.30
C GLY A 283 6.40 -22.03 5.47
N GLU A 284 5.64 -23.10 5.28
CA GLU A 284 4.90 -23.83 6.33
C GLU A 284 5.71 -24.99 6.95
N THR A 285 6.86 -25.34 6.39
CA THR A 285 7.77 -26.42 6.86
C THR A 285 8.98 -25.86 7.58
#